data_29e89028a646dd4b10eb450f4cca9d25
#
_entry.id   29e89028a646dd4b10eb450f4cca9d25
#
_cell.length_a   1.000
_cell.length_b   1.000
_cell.length_c   1.000
_cell.angle_alpha   90.00
_cell.angle_beta   90.00
_cell.angle_gamma   90.00
#
_symmetry.space_group_name_H-M   'P 1'
#
loop_
_entity.id
_entity.type
_entity.pdbx_description
1 polymer ?
#
loop_
_entity_poly.entity_id
_entity_poly.type
_entity_poly.pdbx_seq_one_letter_code
_entity_poly.pdbx_strand_id
1 'polypeptide(L)'
;MSPLSTRRFLQTAALLGAGLLLAACGKKEEAAPAPAPVASAPAPAPAKVYAVGTDAAYAPFESQNEKGEIVGFDVDVVTAAAKKAGIEIKFINTPWEGIFNALGQGDRDMVVSAVTITEERKATMDFSAPYFDAQQLIAVKENSKVSKFADLKKLKVGVQTGTTGDEAVSKLLGKTNPNIKRFESTPLALKELESGGVDAVVADNGVVIHYVANNPGGKFKTVADKEFVPEQYGIALKKGNTELLAKLNEGLAAIKADGTYDQIYTKYFGAPPAKAADAPASAASK
;
A
#
# COMPACT_ATOMS: atom_id res chain seq x y z
N MET A 1 11.06 10.46 53.52
CA MET A 1 10.10 10.56 54.63
C MET A 1 8.84 9.82 54.16
N SER A 2 8.66 8.61 54.71
CA SER A 2 7.42 7.80 54.65
C SER A 2 6.34 8.43 55.54
N PRO A 3 5.04 7.97 55.58
CA PRO A 3 4.73 6.53 55.79
C PRO A 3 3.47 6.00 55.05
N LEU A 4 3.48 4.73 54.75
CA LEU A 4 2.56 3.61 55.11
C LEU A 4 1.24 3.93 55.84
N SER A 5 0.15 3.36 55.32
CA SER A 5 -0.99 2.98 56.14
C SER A 5 -1.67 1.72 55.62
N THR A 6 -1.43 0.65 56.36
CA THR A 6 -2.10 -0.63 56.37
C THR A 6 -3.41 -0.54 57.15
N ARG A 7 -4.51 -1.19 56.73
CA ARG A 7 -5.50 -1.71 57.71
C ARG A 7 -6.23 -2.95 57.18
N ARG A 8 -6.01 -4.04 57.89
CA ARG A 8 -6.75 -5.30 58.00
C ARG A 8 -8.06 -5.09 58.79
N PHE A 9 -9.04 -6.00 58.60
CA PHE A 9 -9.94 -6.60 59.61
C PHE A 9 -10.78 -7.62 58.84
N LEU A 10 -10.72 -8.92 59.01
CA LEU A 10 -10.96 -9.92 60.04
C LEU A 10 -12.44 -10.06 60.48
N GLN A 11 -12.96 -11.31 60.16
CA GLN A 11 -13.79 -12.22 61.00
C GLN A 11 -15.21 -11.74 61.32
N THR A 12 -16.25 -12.56 61.40
CA THR A 12 -16.62 -13.90 61.88
C THR A 12 -18.13 -14.04 61.59
N ALA A 13 -18.90 -15.09 61.59
CA ALA A 13 -19.02 -16.26 62.44
C ALA A 13 -20.11 -17.20 61.89
N ALA A 14 -19.98 -18.45 62.23
CA ALA A 14 -20.94 -19.56 61.99
C ALA A 14 -22.18 -19.48 62.90
N LEU A 15 -23.32 -20.04 62.45
CA LEU A 15 -24.33 -20.56 63.34
C LEU A 15 -24.99 -21.82 62.71
N LEU A 16 -24.90 -22.89 63.49
CA LEU A 16 -25.62 -24.15 63.31
C LEU A 16 -27.12 -23.99 63.61
N GLY A 17 -27.96 -24.71 62.85
CA GLY A 17 -29.36 -24.93 63.22
C GLY A 17 -29.78 -26.31 62.68
N ALA A 18 -29.85 -27.27 63.61
CA ALA A 18 -30.44 -28.60 63.40
C ALA A 18 -31.96 -28.56 63.51
N GLY A 19 -32.65 -29.35 62.74
CA GLY A 19 -34.07 -29.55 63.04
C GLY A 19 -34.87 -30.31 61.98
N LEU A 20 -35.16 -31.58 62.30
CA LEU A 20 -36.30 -32.44 62.07
C LEU A 20 -36.54 -33.05 60.71
N LEU A 21 -36.40 -34.40 60.75
CA LEU A 21 -36.94 -35.38 59.85
C LEU A 21 -38.48 -35.45 59.92
N LEU A 22 -39.15 -35.37 58.77
CA LEU A 22 -40.50 -35.90 58.56
C LEU A 22 -40.47 -36.76 57.30
N ALA A 23 -40.63 -38.07 57.54
CA ALA A 23 -40.84 -39.05 56.46
C ALA A 23 -42.26 -38.92 55.90
N ALA A 24 -42.38 -38.71 54.61
CA ALA A 24 -43.63 -38.93 53.87
C ALA A 24 -43.31 -39.76 52.62
N CYS A 25 -43.81 -40.96 52.55
CA CYS A 25 -43.82 -41.81 51.37
C CYS A 25 -44.67 -41.16 50.30
N GLY A 26 -44.05 -40.79 49.18
CA GLY A 26 -44.68 -40.33 47.95
C GLY A 26 -44.00 -40.97 46.74
N LYS A 27 -44.78 -41.56 45.86
CA LYS A 27 -44.42 -42.29 44.65
C LYS A 27 -43.28 -41.59 43.87
N LYS A 28 -42.30 -42.39 43.48
CA LYS A 28 -41.19 -42.04 42.61
C LYS A 28 -41.74 -41.80 41.20
N GLU A 29 -41.96 -40.55 40.84
CA GLU A 29 -42.15 -40.12 39.47
C GLU A 29 -40.79 -39.92 38.89
N GLU A 30 -40.48 -40.72 37.86
CA GLU A 30 -39.19 -40.70 37.14
C GLU A 30 -39.09 -39.38 36.38
N ALA A 31 -38.36 -38.42 36.94
CA ALA A 31 -38.12 -37.15 36.29
C ALA A 31 -37.24 -37.38 35.03
N ALA A 32 -37.76 -36.98 33.88
CA ALA A 32 -37.01 -36.96 32.63
C ALA A 32 -35.69 -36.23 32.80
N PRO A 33 -34.60 -36.71 32.17
CA PRO A 33 -33.29 -36.05 32.27
C PRO A 33 -33.37 -34.64 31.71
N ALA A 34 -32.93 -33.68 32.51
CA ALA A 34 -32.80 -32.29 32.08
C ALA A 34 -31.93 -32.21 30.81
N PRO A 35 -32.29 -31.39 29.80
CA PRO A 35 -31.45 -31.22 28.61
C PRO A 35 -30.07 -30.70 29.02
N ALA A 36 -29.04 -31.38 28.55
CA ALA A 36 -27.65 -30.96 28.76
C ALA A 36 -27.46 -29.51 28.26
N PRO A 37 -26.72 -28.67 28.97
CA PRO A 37 -26.42 -27.31 28.52
C PRO A 37 -25.77 -27.37 27.14
N VAL A 38 -26.41 -26.77 26.15
CA VAL A 38 -25.86 -26.60 24.80
C VAL A 38 -24.63 -25.73 24.98
N ALA A 39 -23.45 -26.30 24.79
CA ALA A 39 -22.20 -25.52 24.78
C ALA A 39 -22.32 -24.46 23.68
N SER A 40 -22.44 -23.21 24.07
CA SER A 40 -22.40 -22.08 23.12
C SER A 40 -21.10 -22.19 22.33
N ALA A 41 -21.19 -22.27 21.00
CA ALA A 41 -20.04 -22.23 20.14
C ALA A 41 -19.20 -20.96 20.47
N PRO A 42 -17.86 -21.05 20.51
CA PRO A 42 -17.03 -19.89 20.76
C PRO A 42 -17.37 -18.80 19.75
N ALA A 43 -17.53 -17.56 20.22
CA ALA A 43 -17.70 -16.41 19.33
C ALA A 43 -16.55 -16.38 18.30
N PRO A 44 -16.83 -16.10 17.02
CA PRO A 44 -15.79 -16.00 16.02
C PRO A 44 -14.74 -14.97 16.49
N ALA A 45 -13.46 -15.33 16.38
CA ALA A 45 -12.38 -14.41 16.66
C ALA A 45 -12.53 -13.14 15.77
N PRO A 46 -12.25 -11.94 16.30
CA PRO A 46 -12.35 -10.72 15.50
C PRO A 46 -11.51 -10.86 14.23
N ALA A 47 -12.10 -10.47 13.09
CA ALA A 47 -11.42 -10.52 11.80
C ALA A 47 -10.12 -9.68 11.86
N LYS A 48 -9.03 -10.23 11.35
CA LYS A 48 -7.74 -9.51 11.30
C LYS A 48 -7.85 -8.34 10.34
N VAL A 49 -7.51 -7.12 10.82
CA VAL A 49 -7.35 -5.93 9.98
C VAL A 49 -5.88 -5.83 9.56
N TYR A 50 -5.62 -5.89 8.25
CA TYR A 50 -4.27 -5.84 7.71
C TYR A 50 -3.76 -4.41 7.59
N ALA A 51 -2.56 -4.14 8.08
CA ALA A 51 -1.91 -2.84 8.02
C ALA A 51 -1.23 -2.62 6.66
N VAL A 52 -1.66 -1.61 5.93
CA VAL A 52 -1.13 -1.23 4.61
C VAL A 52 -0.22 -0.02 4.76
N GLY A 53 1.08 -0.17 4.49
CA GLY A 53 2.02 0.95 4.41
C GLY A 53 1.89 1.66 3.07
N THR A 54 1.85 2.98 3.08
CA THR A 54 1.82 3.82 1.89
C THR A 54 2.49 5.16 2.19
N ASP A 55 3.30 5.69 1.28
CA ASP A 55 3.88 7.03 1.39
C ASP A 55 2.92 8.05 0.77
N ALA A 56 2.03 8.59 1.62
CA ALA A 56 0.92 9.44 1.18
C ALA A 56 1.36 10.84 0.72
N ALA A 57 2.41 10.89 -0.12
CA ALA A 57 2.97 12.06 -0.77
C ALA A 57 3.22 11.83 -2.27
N TYR A 58 2.47 10.92 -2.92
CA TYR A 58 2.73 10.49 -4.29
C TYR A 58 1.47 10.55 -5.18
N ALA A 59 0.79 11.70 -5.18
CA ALA A 59 -0.40 11.90 -6.02
C ALA A 59 -0.09 11.67 -7.52
N PRO A 60 -1.01 11.04 -8.27
CA PRO A 60 -2.39 10.69 -7.93
C PRO A 60 -2.56 9.27 -7.32
N PHE A 61 -1.46 8.54 -7.05
CA PHE A 61 -1.52 7.17 -6.53
C PHE A 61 -1.92 7.13 -5.05
N GLU A 62 -1.22 7.91 -4.21
CA GLU A 62 -1.53 8.09 -2.80
C GLU A 62 -1.14 9.49 -2.31
N SER A 63 -2.03 10.10 -1.57
CA SER A 63 -1.81 11.42 -0.96
C SER A 63 -2.74 11.63 0.23
N GLN A 64 -2.44 12.61 1.06
CA GLN A 64 -3.37 13.07 2.08
C GLN A 64 -4.26 14.18 1.51
N ASN A 65 -5.57 14.06 1.72
CA ASN A 65 -6.50 15.13 1.43
C ASN A 65 -6.47 16.20 2.55
N GLU A 66 -7.27 17.26 2.41
CA GLU A 66 -7.36 18.36 3.39
C GLU A 66 -7.80 17.90 4.80
N LYS A 67 -8.45 16.73 4.91
CA LYS A 67 -8.87 16.13 6.18
C LYS A 67 -7.82 15.21 6.77
N GLY A 68 -6.67 15.03 6.09
CA GLY A 68 -5.63 14.08 6.49
C GLY A 68 -5.95 12.61 6.14
N GLU A 69 -7.01 12.36 5.38
CA GLU A 69 -7.35 11.01 4.92
C GLU A 69 -6.44 10.60 3.76
N ILE A 70 -6.01 9.35 3.75
CA ILE A 70 -5.20 8.80 2.66
C ILE A 70 -6.12 8.43 1.50
N VAL A 71 -5.87 9.03 0.34
CA VAL A 71 -6.68 8.89 -0.88
C VAL A 71 -5.77 8.72 -2.10
N GLY A 72 -6.31 8.15 -3.18
CA GLY A 72 -5.57 8.00 -4.42
C GLY A 72 -5.95 6.74 -5.18
N PHE A 73 -5.33 6.56 -6.36
CA PHE A 73 -5.57 5.42 -7.22
C PHE A 73 -5.23 4.10 -6.54
N ASP A 74 -4.06 4.00 -5.91
CA ASP A 74 -3.59 2.82 -5.19
C ASP A 74 -4.54 2.47 -4.04
N VAL A 75 -5.00 3.50 -3.32
CA VAL A 75 -5.94 3.34 -2.20
C VAL A 75 -7.26 2.75 -2.67
N ASP A 76 -7.82 3.29 -3.76
CA ASP A 76 -9.10 2.84 -4.31
C ASP A 76 -8.99 1.41 -4.88
N VAL A 77 -7.92 1.12 -5.65
CA VAL A 77 -7.69 -0.21 -6.24
C VAL A 77 -7.55 -1.28 -5.16
N VAL A 78 -6.70 -1.01 -4.14
CA VAL A 78 -6.43 -2.02 -3.12
C VAL A 78 -7.60 -2.17 -2.16
N THR A 79 -8.34 -1.10 -1.86
CA THR A 79 -9.59 -1.18 -1.08
C THR A 79 -10.63 -2.04 -1.80
N ALA A 80 -10.81 -1.83 -3.10
CA ALA A 80 -11.75 -2.62 -3.90
C ALA A 80 -11.32 -4.09 -3.98
N ALA A 81 -10.03 -4.37 -4.21
CA ALA A 81 -9.49 -5.73 -4.24
C ALA A 81 -9.63 -6.44 -2.88
N ALA A 82 -9.30 -5.76 -1.78
CA ALA A 82 -9.44 -6.29 -0.42
C ALA A 82 -10.90 -6.64 -0.10
N LYS A 83 -11.83 -5.76 -0.49
CA LYS A 83 -13.28 -6.02 -0.34
C LYS A 83 -13.73 -7.28 -1.10
N LYS A 84 -13.25 -7.47 -2.33
CA LYS A 84 -13.55 -8.68 -3.12
C LYS A 84 -12.94 -9.94 -2.51
N ALA A 85 -11.76 -9.81 -1.93
CA ALA A 85 -11.05 -10.89 -1.24
C ALA A 85 -11.59 -11.19 0.18
N GLY A 86 -12.56 -10.42 0.67
CA GLY A 86 -13.12 -10.58 2.02
C GLY A 86 -12.12 -10.31 3.14
N ILE A 87 -11.17 -9.38 2.93
CA ILE A 87 -10.19 -8.95 3.93
C ILE A 87 -10.39 -7.48 4.31
N GLU A 88 -10.17 -7.18 5.59
CA GLU A 88 -10.20 -5.80 6.09
C GLU A 88 -8.79 -5.22 6.09
N ILE A 89 -8.66 -3.98 5.63
CA ILE A 89 -7.38 -3.26 5.55
C ILE A 89 -7.48 -1.89 6.19
N LYS A 90 -6.31 -1.39 6.65
CA LYS A 90 -6.15 -0.03 7.14
C LYS A 90 -4.87 0.58 6.58
N PHE A 91 -4.99 1.69 5.86
CA PHE A 91 -3.82 2.44 5.38
C PHE A 91 -3.14 3.20 6.52
N ILE A 92 -1.82 3.19 6.52
CA ILE A 92 -0.97 3.86 7.49
C ILE A 92 0.09 4.63 6.71
N ASN A 93 0.08 5.96 6.82
CA ASN A 93 1.12 6.76 6.21
C ASN A 93 2.49 6.35 6.75
N THR A 94 3.35 5.94 5.84
CA THR A 94 4.66 5.37 6.14
C THR A 94 5.64 5.96 5.12
N PRO A 95 6.60 6.79 5.54
CA PRO A 95 7.56 7.40 4.62
C PRO A 95 8.29 6.34 3.78
N TRP A 96 8.54 6.66 2.51
CA TRP A 96 9.23 5.78 1.56
C TRP A 96 10.56 5.26 2.12
N GLU A 97 11.35 6.15 2.74
CA GLU A 97 12.52 5.74 3.49
C GLU A 97 12.10 4.90 4.71
N GLY A 98 12.35 3.62 4.64
CA GLY A 98 11.99 2.66 5.69
C GLY A 98 10.71 1.87 5.46
N ILE A 99 9.89 2.16 4.44
CA ILE A 99 8.63 1.45 4.19
C ILE A 99 8.84 -0.06 3.99
N PHE A 100 9.92 -0.46 3.31
CA PHE A 100 10.26 -1.87 3.11
C PHE A 100 10.83 -2.51 4.37
N ASN A 101 11.49 -1.75 5.24
CA ASN A 101 11.93 -2.23 6.55
C ASN A 101 10.71 -2.53 7.44
N ALA A 102 9.72 -1.63 7.46
CA ALA A 102 8.48 -1.84 8.20
C ALA A 102 7.72 -3.09 7.70
N LEU A 103 7.74 -3.36 6.39
CA LEU A 103 7.20 -4.60 5.82
C LEU A 103 7.99 -5.83 6.29
N GLY A 104 9.31 -5.78 6.21
CA GLY A 104 10.20 -6.88 6.62
C GLY A 104 10.08 -7.23 8.11
N GLN A 105 9.93 -6.24 8.97
CA GLN A 105 9.74 -6.39 10.42
C GLN A 105 8.33 -6.89 10.78
N GLY A 106 7.35 -6.69 9.89
CA GLY A 106 5.96 -7.06 10.12
C GLY A 106 5.12 -5.97 10.77
N ASP A 107 5.63 -4.73 10.85
CA ASP A 107 4.87 -3.55 11.28
C ASP A 107 3.82 -3.16 10.23
N ARG A 108 4.00 -3.60 9.01
CA ARG A 108 3.05 -3.55 7.91
C ARG A 108 2.86 -4.95 7.35
N ASP A 109 1.61 -5.31 7.06
CA ASP A 109 1.29 -6.60 6.43
C ASP A 109 1.54 -6.57 4.92
N MET A 110 1.39 -5.40 4.32
CA MET A 110 1.65 -5.12 2.90
C MET A 110 2.05 -3.66 2.69
N VAL A 111 2.67 -3.38 1.55
CA VAL A 111 2.98 -2.03 1.07
C VAL A 111 2.33 -1.80 -0.28
N VAL A 112 1.63 -0.68 -0.38
CA VAL A 112 0.98 -0.17 -1.60
C VAL A 112 1.37 1.30 -1.72
N SER A 113 2.28 1.61 -2.63
CA SER A 113 2.86 2.95 -2.78
C SER A 113 3.57 3.06 -4.14
N ALA A 114 2.82 2.82 -5.22
CA ALA A 114 3.35 2.81 -6.59
C ALA A 114 4.64 1.96 -6.70
N VAL A 115 4.67 0.80 -6.04
CA VAL A 115 5.90 0.01 -5.89
C VAL A 115 6.20 -0.75 -7.16
N THR A 116 7.22 -0.33 -7.90
CA THR A 116 7.72 -1.04 -9.07
C THR A 116 8.21 -2.44 -8.69
N ILE A 117 7.74 -3.44 -9.40
CA ILE A 117 8.19 -4.82 -9.32
C ILE A 117 9.56 -4.91 -9.97
N THR A 118 10.62 -5.12 -9.20
CA THR A 118 11.99 -5.34 -9.70
C THR A 118 12.55 -6.67 -9.20
N GLU A 119 13.53 -7.22 -9.92
CA GLU A 119 14.18 -8.47 -9.48
C GLU A 119 14.93 -8.28 -8.15
N GLU A 120 15.50 -7.11 -7.92
CA GLU A 120 16.15 -6.80 -6.63
C GLU A 120 15.13 -6.84 -5.49
N ARG A 121 13.97 -6.19 -5.66
CA ARG A 121 12.90 -6.20 -4.65
C ARG A 121 12.29 -7.59 -4.45
N LYS A 122 12.12 -8.38 -5.52
CA LYS A 122 11.66 -9.77 -5.43
C LYS A 122 12.59 -10.68 -4.63
N ALA A 123 13.86 -10.34 -4.49
CA ALA A 123 14.77 -11.11 -3.65
C ALA A 123 14.36 -11.08 -2.16
N THR A 124 13.76 -9.97 -1.70
CA THR A 124 13.45 -9.74 -0.28
C THR A 124 11.96 -9.72 0.05
N MET A 125 11.09 -9.55 -0.93
CA MET A 125 9.64 -9.48 -0.75
C MET A 125 8.90 -10.19 -1.89
N ASP A 126 7.63 -10.51 -1.69
CA ASP A 126 6.75 -11.02 -2.72
C ASP A 126 5.85 -9.91 -3.25
N PHE A 127 5.39 -10.05 -4.49
CA PHE A 127 4.51 -9.09 -5.14
C PHE A 127 3.24 -9.75 -5.64
N SER A 128 2.15 -9.01 -5.59
CA SER A 128 0.91 -9.37 -6.29
C SER A 128 1.12 -9.41 -7.82
N ALA A 129 0.12 -9.91 -8.51
CA ALA A 129 -0.02 -9.61 -9.94
C ALA A 129 0.02 -8.09 -10.16
N PRO A 130 0.60 -7.62 -11.27
CA PRO A 130 0.70 -6.21 -11.55
C PRO A 130 -0.68 -5.57 -11.72
N TYR A 131 -0.81 -4.34 -11.19
CA TYR A 131 -2.06 -3.59 -11.29
C TYR A 131 -1.94 -2.28 -12.06
N PHE A 132 -0.74 -1.78 -12.34
CA PHE A 132 -0.52 -0.55 -13.11
C PHE A 132 0.75 -0.66 -13.94
N ASP A 133 0.72 -0.13 -15.17
CA ASP A 133 1.89 -0.01 -16.04
C ASP A 133 2.44 1.42 -15.96
N ALA A 134 3.72 1.55 -15.63
CA ALA A 134 4.41 2.81 -15.45
C ALA A 134 5.66 2.92 -16.32
N GLN A 135 6.23 4.10 -16.37
CA GLN A 135 7.51 4.39 -16.99
C GLN A 135 8.11 5.64 -16.35
N GLN A 136 9.42 5.74 -16.29
CA GLN A 136 10.08 6.96 -15.87
C GLN A 136 9.85 8.09 -16.89
N LEU A 137 9.76 9.31 -16.38
CA LEU A 137 9.59 10.52 -17.17
C LEU A 137 10.50 11.62 -16.63
N ILE A 138 10.97 12.48 -17.49
CA ILE A 138 11.79 13.62 -17.10
C ILE A 138 10.91 14.87 -17.06
N ALA A 139 10.90 15.56 -15.91
CA ALA A 139 10.34 16.90 -15.79
C ALA A 139 11.46 17.93 -15.90
N VAL A 140 11.26 18.96 -16.70
CA VAL A 140 12.19 20.10 -16.86
C VAL A 140 11.43 21.40 -17.00
N LYS A 141 12.10 22.53 -16.84
CA LYS A 141 11.52 23.82 -17.18
C LYS A 141 11.17 23.86 -18.67
N GLU A 142 10.11 24.59 -19.03
CA GLU A 142 9.61 24.71 -20.40
C GLU A 142 10.69 25.16 -21.41
N ASN A 143 11.57 26.08 -21.00
CA ASN A 143 12.67 26.60 -21.82
C ASN A 143 13.91 25.70 -21.85
N SER A 144 13.92 24.57 -21.16
CA SER A 144 15.02 23.61 -21.15
C SER A 144 15.25 23.03 -22.54
N LYS A 145 16.52 22.75 -22.86
CA LYS A 145 16.93 22.10 -24.11
C LYS A 145 17.01 20.57 -23.99
N VAL A 146 16.68 20.01 -22.84
CA VAL A 146 16.63 18.56 -22.63
C VAL A 146 15.58 17.95 -23.56
N SER A 147 15.98 16.96 -24.31
CA SER A 147 15.16 16.22 -25.28
C SER A 147 15.22 14.70 -25.11
N LYS A 148 16.20 14.20 -24.35
CA LYS A 148 16.43 12.78 -24.08
C LYS A 148 17.15 12.57 -22.75
N PHE A 149 17.11 11.35 -22.24
CA PHE A 149 17.70 10.98 -20.94
C PHE A 149 19.22 11.25 -20.90
N ALA A 150 19.93 10.96 -21.96
CA ALA A 150 21.37 11.19 -22.05
C ALA A 150 21.79 12.67 -21.89
N ASP A 151 20.89 13.63 -22.14
CA ASP A 151 21.16 15.05 -21.97
C ASP A 151 21.37 15.45 -20.51
N LEU A 152 20.92 14.60 -19.56
CA LEU A 152 21.03 14.82 -18.12
C LEU A 152 22.49 14.69 -17.60
N LYS A 153 23.43 14.17 -18.39
CA LYS A 153 24.80 13.86 -17.93
C LYS A 153 25.57 15.02 -17.31
N LYS A 154 25.22 16.26 -17.62
CA LYS A 154 25.90 17.47 -17.12
C LYS A 154 25.00 18.33 -16.23
N LEU A 155 23.80 17.85 -15.90
CA LEU A 155 22.78 18.60 -15.21
C LEU A 155 22.67 18.13 -13.75
N LYS A 156 22.12 18.99 -12.90
CA LYS A 156 21.68 18.61 -11.57
C LYS A 156 20.30 17.92 -11.69
N VAL A 157 20.22 16.67 -11.30
CA VAL A 157 19.01 15.87 -11.45
C VAL A 157 18.45 15.53 -10.07
N GLY A 158 17.21 15.94 -9.84
CA GLY A 158 16.43 15.59 -8.65
C GLY A 158 15.78 14.21 -8.82
N VAL A 159 15.83 13.41 -7.77
CA VAL A 159 15.17 12.11 -7.67
C VAL A 159 14.70 11.89 -6.24
N GLN A 160 13.68 11.04 -6.04
CA GLN A 160 13.38 10.53 -4.71
C GLN A 160 14.34 9.38 -4.39
N THR A 161 14.93 9.39 -3.19
CA THR A 161 15.93 8.40 -2.75
C THR A 161 15.40 6.97 -2.86
N GLY A 162 16.17 6.06 -3.47
CA GLY A 162 15.86 4.61 -3.47
C GLY A 162 14.67 4.21 -4.36
N THR A 163 14.27 5.07 -5.30
CA THR A 163 13.30 4.74 -6.34
C THR A 163 13.99 4.19 -7.60
N THR A 164 13.23 3.61 -8.51
CA THR A 164 13.72 3.20 -9.84
C THR A 164 14.20 4.40 -10.66
N GLY A 165 13.64 5.59 -10.43
CA GLY A 165 14.14 6.86 -10.98
C GLY A 165 15.56 7.22 -10.47
N ASP A 166 15.81 7.05 -9.15
CA ASP A 166 17.16 7.21 -8.59
C ASP A 166 18.14 6.18 -9.17
N GLU A 167 17.70 4.93 -9.32
CA GLU A 167 18.52 3.87 -9.91
C GLU A 167 18.89 4.20 -11.38
N ALA A 168 17.93 4.65 -12.18
CA ALA A 168 18.15 5.03 -13.56
C ALA A 168 19.17 6.18 -13.66
N VAL A 169 18.97 7.25 -12.87
CA VAL A 169 19.88 8.40 -12.86
C VAL A 169 21.25 8.01 -12.30
N SER A 170 21.30 7.17 -11.27
CA SER A 170 22.55 6.62 -10.72
C SER A 170 23.34 5.80 -11.74
N LYS A 171 22.65 5.04 -12.59
CA LYS A 171 23.27 4.29 -13.70
C LYS A 171 23.83 5.23 -14.77
N LEU A 172 23.13 6.32 -15.09
CA LEU A 172 23.55 7.29 -16.10
C LEU A 172 24.76 8.15 -15.65
N LEU A 173 24.73 8.62 -14.40
CA LEU A 173 25.66 9.61 -13.88
C LEU A 173 26.76 9.02 -13.00
N GLY A 174 26.57 7.82 -12.46
CA GLY A 174 27.37 7.23 -11.39
C GLY A 174 26.74 7.50 -10.03
N LYS A 175 26.59 6.43 -9.20
CA LYS A 175 25.81 6.42 -7.94
C LYS A 175 26.18 7.53 -6.95
N THR A 176 27.46 7.92 -6.92
CA THR A 176 27.99 8.96 -6.00
C THR A 176 28.16 10.32 -6.65
N ASN A 177 27.63 10.50 -7.85
CA ASN A 177 27.77 11.79 -8.58
C ASN A 177 27.07 12.91 -7.78
N PRO A 178 27.76 14.03 -7.46
CA PRO A 178 27.20 15.13 -6.68
C PRO A 178 26.06 15.88 -7.39
N ASN A 179 25.89 15.66 -8.68
CA ASN A 179 24.79 16.24 -9.44
C ASN A 179 23.48 15.47 -9.26
N ILE A 180 23.50 14.29 -8.67
CA ILE A 180 22.26 13.61 -8.24
C ILE A 180 21.81 14.24 -6.93
N LYS A 181 20.70 14.94 -6.96
CA LYS A 181 20.07 15.54 -5.77
C LYS A 181 18.93 14.63 -5.31
N ARG A 182 19.14 13.97 -4.17
CA ARG A 182 18.20 13.02 -3.59
C ARG A 182 17.31 13.70 -2.57
N PHE A 183 16.02 13.46 -2.68
CA PHE A 183 14.97 14.03 -1.84
C PHE A 183 14.19 12.92 -1.14
N GLU A 184 13.55 13.26 -0.04
CA GLU A 184 12.64 12.35 0.69
C GLU A 184 11.40 12.00 -0.13
N SER A 185 10.94 12.94 -0.98
CA SER A 185 9.74 12.73 -1.81
C SER A 185 9.89 13.36 -3.18
N THR A 186 9.16 12.82 -4.16
CA THR A 186 9.11 13.37 -5.52
C THR A 186 8.57 14.80 -5.58
N PRO A 187 7.51 15.20 -4.81
CA PRO A 187 7.07 16.60 -4.76
C PRO A 187 8.17 17.57 -4.30
N LEU A 188 9.04 17.17 -3.36
CA LEU A 188 10.18 18.02 -2.96
C LEU A 188 11.18 18.19 -4.10
N ALA A 189 11.50 17.14 -4.84
CA ALA A 189 12.37 17.24 -6.02
C ALA A 189 11.75 18.15 -7.09
N LEU A 190 10.44 18.08 -7.31
CA LEU A 190 9.74 18.94 -8.28
C LEU A 190 9.66 20.40 -7.83
N LYS A 191 9.52 20.67 -6.54
CA LYS A 191 9.64 22.02 -5.99
C LYS A 191 11.06 22.59 -6.16
N GLU A 192 12.09 21.75 -6.00
CA GLU A 192 13.46 22.16 -6.23
C GLU A 192 13.72 22.44 -7.71
N LEU A 193 13.07 21.72 -8.63
CA LEU A 193 13.05 22.07 -10.05
C LEU A 193 12.36 23.42 -10.28
N GLU A 194 11.26 23.69 -9.59
CA GLU A 194 10.56 24.97 -9.69
C GLU A 194 11.40 26.14 -9.21
N SER A 195 12.15 26.00 -8.13
CA SER A 195 13.05 27.02 -7.59
C SER A 195 14.35 27.18 -8.40
N GLY A 196 14.69 26.20 -9.24
CA GLY A 196 15.92 26.20 -10.04
C GLY A 196 17.13 25.59 -9.32
N GLY A 197 16.92 24.90 -8.21
CA GLY A 197 17.99 24.19 -7.48
C GLY A 197 18.44 22.91 -8.20
N VAL A 198 17.55 22.31 -9.01
CA VAL A 198 17.86 21.24 -9.98
C VAL A 198 17.41 21.62 -11.38
N ASP A 199 18.02 21.01 -12.40
CA ASP A 199 17.75 21.28 -13.81
C ASP A 199 16.68 20.33 -14.39
N ALA A 200 16.55 19.16 -13.80
CA ALA A 200 15.61 18.12 -14.19
C ALA A 200 15.18 17.28 -12.98
N VAL A 201 14.02 16.63 -13.07
CA VAL A 201 13.59 15.58 -12.14
C VAL A 201 13.23 14.34 -12.93
N VAL A 202 13.64 13.17 -12.45
CA VAL A 202 13.23 11.86 -12.99
C VAL A 202 12.35 11.15 -11.97
N ALA A 203 11.15 10.81 -12.38
CA ALA A 203 10.17 10.08 -11.57
C ALA A 203 9.13 9.43 -12.49
N ASP A 204 8.21 8.68 -11.91
CA ASP A 204 7.17 7.96 -12.64
C ASP A 204 6.22 8.90 -13.39
N ASN A 205 5.86 8.50 -14.59
CA ASN A 205 5.06 9.29 -15.52
C ASN A 205 3.73 9.79 -14.91
N GLY A 206 3.02 8.93 -14.19
CA GLY A 206 1.74 9.30 -13.57
C GLY A 206 1.88 10.48 -12.61
N VAL A 207 2.92 10.49 -11.78
CA VAL A 207 3.18 11.55 -10.80
C VAL A 207 3.66 12.82 -11.48
N VAL A 208 4.61 12.70 -12.42
CA VAL A 208 5.15 13.86 -13.14
C VAL A 208 4.04 14.57 -13.94
N ILE A 209 3.23 13.81 -14.70
CA ILE A 209 2.12 14.37 -15.48
C ILE A 209 1.11 15.05 -14.55
N HIS A 210 0.72 14.37 -13.46
CA HIS A 210 -0.20 14.94 -12.48
C HIS A 210 0.34 16.24 -11.87
N TYR A 211 1.60 16.26 -11.46
CA TYR A 211 2.21 17.46 -10.87
C TYR A 211 2.23 18.63 -11.86
N VAL A 212 2.69 18.39 -13.10
CA VAL A 212 2.77 19.42 -14.13
C VAL A 212 1.38 20.00 -14.45
N ALA A 213 0.37 19.15 -14.56
CA ALA A 213 -1.01 19.57 -14.82
C ALA A 213 -1.59 20.43 -13.69
N ASN A 214 -1.24 20.15 -12.43
CA ASN A 214 -1.75 20.87 -11.27
C ASN A 214 -0.89 22.07 -10.84
N ASN A 215 0.28 22.28 -11.47
CA ASN A 215 1.19 23.40 -11.19
C ASN A 215 1.56 24.18 -12.44
N PRO A 216 0.59 24.78 -13.15
CA PRO A 216 0.84 25.46 -14.43
C PRO A 216 1.79 26.67 -14.29
N GLY A 217 1.83 27.29 -13.10
CA GLY A 217 2.74 28.40 -12.80
C GLY A 217 4.22 28.03 -12.85
N GLY A 218 4.55 26.74 -12.67
CA GLY A 218 5.94 26.23 -12.72
C GLY A 218 6.55 26.21 -14.11
N LYS A 219 5.73 26.33 -15.18
CA LYS A 219 6.15 26.31 -16.58
C LYS A 219 7.06 25.13 -16.89
N PHE A 220 6.52 23.95 -16.67
CA PHE A 220 7.22 22.67 -16.89
C PHE A 220 6.84 22.06 -18.24
N LYS A 221 7.76 21.27 -18.78
CA LYS A 221 7.47 20.28 -19.81
C LYS A 221 8.01 18.91 -19.40
N THR A 222 7.46 17.89 -19.99
CA THR A 222 7.87 16.49 -19.78
C THR A 222 8.61 15.98 -21.01
N VAL A 223 9.61 15.11 -20.78
CA VAL A 223 10.38 14.46 -21.83
C VAL A 223 10.37 12.96 -21.57
N ALA A 224 9.79 12.20 -22.51
CA ALA A 224 9.85 10.75 -22.52
C ALA A 224 11.11 10.29 -23.26
N ASP A 225 11.66 9.16 -22.85
CA ASP A 225 12.79 8.55 -23.55
C ASP A 225 12.63 7.03 -23.62
N LYS A 226 13.00 6.45 -24.76
CA LYS A 226 12.98 4.99 -24.99
C LYS A 226 14.01 4.23 -24.15
N GLU A 227 14.99 4.91 -23.56
CA GLU A 227 15.95 4.30 -22.64
C GLU A 227 15.31 3.92 -21.30
N PHE A 228 14.16 4.51 -20.96
CA PHE A 228 13.40 4.08 -19.81
C PHE A 228 12.63 2.80 -20.10
N VAL A 229 12.91 1.77 -19.34
CA VAL A 229 12.23 0.48 -19.44
C VAL A 229 10.79 0.62 -18.91
N PRO A 230 9.80 -0.04 -19.51
CA PRO A 230 8.47 -0.17 -18.92
C PRO A 230 8.54 -0.80 -17.53
N GLU A 231 7.75 -0.27 -16.61
CA GLU A 231 7.67 -0.71 -15.22
C GLU A 231 6.24 -1.16 -14.89
N GLN A 232 6.11 -1.98 -13.87
CA GLN A 232 4.81 -2.42 -13.38
C GLN A 232 4.74 -2.29 -11.87
N TYR A 233 3.63 -1.77 -11.34
CA TYR A 233 3.39 -1.72 -9.91
C TYR A 233 2.70 -2.99 -9.40
N GLY A 234 3.11 -3.41 -8.22
CA GLY A 234 2.50 -4.51 -7.48
C GLY A 234 2.35 -4.19 -6.00
N ILE A 235 1.43 -4.89 -5.35
CA ILE A 235 1.32 -4.86 -3.89
C ILE A 235 2.47 -5.68 -3.35
N ALA A 236 3.33 -5.06 -2.53
CA ALA A 236 4.45 -5.75 -1.91
C ALA A 236 4.04 -6.39 -0.58
N LEU A 237 4.45 -7.63 -0.36
CA LEU A 237 4.20 -8.42 0.83
C LEU A 237 5.50 -8.95 1.42
N LYS A 238 5.50 -9.23 2.73
CA LYS A 238 6.61 -9.94 3.35
C LYS A 238 6.81 -11.28 2.63
N LYS A 239 8.07 -11.61 2.36
CA LYS A 239 8.46 -12.85 1.69
C LYS A 239 7.82 -14.08 2.33
N GLY A 240 7.18 -14.92 1.53
CA GLY A 240 6.54 -16.17 1.96
C GLY A 240 5.10 -16.01 2.48
N ASN A 241 4.50 -14.83 2.46
CA ASN A 241 3.09 -14.63 2.84
C ASN A 241 2.15 -15.01 1.69
N THR A 242 2.14 -16.29 1.33
CA THR A 242 1.42 -16.81 0.16
C THR A 242 -0.11 -16.77 0.30
N GLU A 243 -0.64 -16.88 1.53
CA GLU A 243 -2.08 -16.85 1.77
C GLU A 243 -2.66 -15.47 1.46
N LEU A 244 -2.07 -14.40 2.03
CA LEU A 244 -2.51 -13.03 1.77
C LEU A 244 -2.30 -12.65 0.31
N LEU A 245 -1.17 -13.08 -0.28
CA LEU A 245 -0.87 -12.87 -1.69
C LEU A 245 -1.94 -13.48 -2.61
N ALA A 246 -2.36 -14.71 -2.35
CA ALA A 246 -3.41 -15.38 -3.12
C ALA A 246 -4.73 -14.61 -3.05
N LYS A 247 -5.17 -14.22 -1.84
CA LYS A 247 -6.39 -13.43 -1.64
C LYS A 247 -6.35 -12.10 -2.39
N LEU A 248 -5.24 -11.38 -2.33
CA LEU A 248 -5.08 -10.09 -3.04
C LEU A 248 -5.13 -10.29 -4.56
N ASN A 249 -4.50 -11.34 -5.08
CA ASN A 249 -4.54 -11.65 -6.51
C ASN A 249 -5.95 -12.01 -6.98
N GLU A 250 -6.71 -12.78 -6.20
CA GLU A 250 -8.13 -13.06 -6.46
C GLU A 250 -8.95 -11.77 -6.47
N GLY A 251 -8.73 -10.88 -5.49
CA GLY A 251 -9.39 -9.59 -5.43
C GLY A 251 -9.06 -8.69 -6.63
N LEU A 252 -7.78 -8.59 -7.00
CA LEU A 252 -7.35 -7.83 -8.18
C LEU A 252 -7.95 -8.39 -9.48
N ALA A 253 -7.98 -9.70 -9.63
CA ALA A 253 -8.62 -10.35 -10.78
C ALA A 253 -10.12 -10.06 -10.83
N ALA A 254 -10.81 -10.11 -9.69
CA ALA A 254 -12.25 -9.87 -9.60
C ALA A 254 -12.61 -8.43 -9.98
N ILE A 255 -11.88 -7.41 -9.49
CA ILE A 255 -12.15 -6.00 -9.85
C ILE A 255 -11.82 -5.69 -11.32
N LYS A 256 -10.86 -6.40 -11.92
CA LYS A 256 -10.56 -6.29 -13.36
C LYS A 256 -11.65 -6.95 -14.21
N ALA A 257 -12.21 -8.06 -13.74
CA ALA A 257 -13.24 -8.80 -14.45
C ALA A 257 -14.60 -8.09 -14.45
N ASP A 258 -14.98 -7.42 -13.37
CA ASP A 258 -16.28 -6.76 -13.23
C ASP A 258 -16.28 -5.27 -13.64
N GLY A 259 -15.15 -4.76 -14.14
CA GLY A 259 -15.00 -3.37 -14.60
C GLY A 259 -14.78 -2.34 -13.48
N THR A 260 -14.71 -2.74 -12.21
CA THR A 260 -14.42 -1.83 -11.09
C THR A 260 -13.06 -1.16 -11.27
N TYR A 261 -12.05 -1.93 -11.73
CA TYR A 261 -10.72 -1.39 -12.01
C TYR A 261 -10.76 -0.30 -13.09
N ASP A 262 -11.48 -0.52 -14.19
CA ASP A 262 -11.58 0.45 -15.29
C ASP A 262 -12.27 1.74 -14.84
N GLN A 263 -13.25 1.66 -13.94
CA GLN A 263 -13.91 2.84 -13.35
C GLN A 263 -12.92 3.62 -12.46
N ILE A 264 -12.15 2.93 -11.62
CA ILE A 264 -11.12 3.56 -10.78
C ILE A 264 -10.05 4.20 -11.66
N TYR A 265 -9.56 3.48 -12.67
CA TYR A 265 -8.56 4.01 -13.61
C TYR A 265 -9.05 5.30 -14.29
N THR A 266 -10.28 5.29 -14.78
CA THR A 266 -10.90 6.44 -15.46
C THR A 266 -10.99 7.66 -14.55
N LYS A 267 -11.26 7.47 -13.27
CA LYS A 267 -11.33 8.53 -12.27
C LYS A 267 -10.03 9.34 -12.16
N TYR A 268 -8.87 8.67 -12.28
CA TYR A 268 -7.57 9.29 -12.04
C TYR A 268 -6.80 9.65 -13.31
N PHE A 269 -6.97 8.86 -14.38
CA PHE A 269 -6.14 8.94 -15.58
C PHE A 269 -6.93 9.14 -16.89
N GLY A 270 -8.24 9.24 -16.81
CA GLY A 270 -9.08 9.26 -18.00
C GLY A 270 -9.34 7.85 -18.55
N ALA A 271 -9.79 7.77 -19.81
CA ALA A 271 -10.12 6.47 -20.40
C ALA A 271 -8.94 5.48 -20.31
N PRO A 272 -9.18 4.25 -19.84
CA PRO A 272 -8.13 3.24 -19.78
C PRO A 272 -7.58 2.98 -21.19
N PRO A 273 -6.29 2.63 -21.34
CA PRO A 273 -5.76 2.23 -22.63
C PRO A 273 -6.60 1.07 -23.17
N ALA A 274 -6.93 1.14 -24.46
CA ALA A 274 -7.71 0.06 -25.11
C ALA A 274 -7.03 -1.26 -24.77
N LYS A 275 -7.79 -2.22 -24.18
CA LYS A 275 -7.29 -3.59 -24.02
C LYS A 275 -6.78 -3.99 -25.39
N ALA A 276 -5.52 -4.44 -25.49
CA ALA A 276 -5.02 -5.01 -26.74
C ALA A 276 -6.04 -6.08 -27.14
N ALA A 277 -6.93 -5.72 -28.04
CA ALA A 277 -7.85 -6.67 -28.63
C ALA A 277 -6.96 -7.78 -29.19
N ASP A 278 -7.30 -9.03 -28.87
CA ASP A 278 -6.66 -10.21 -29.43
C ASP A 278 -6.25 -9.91 -30.87
N ALA A 279 -4.97 -9.66 -31.07
CA ALA A 279 -4.47 -9.53 -32.44
C ALA A 279 -4.79 -10.87 -33.11
N PRO A 280 -5.61 -10.90 -34.20
CA PRO A 280 -5.88 -12.15 -34.87
C PRO A 280 -4.53 -12.73 -35.25
N ALA A 281 -4.28 -13.97 -34.85
CA ALA A 281 -3.09 -14.72 -35.24
C ALA A 281 -2.95 -14.59 -36.75
N SER A 282 -2.03 -13.73 -37.20
CA SER A 282 -1.71 -13.60 -38.62
C SER A 282 -1.30 -14.97 -39.10
N ALA A 283 -2.17 -15.56 -39.89
CA ALA A 283 -1.93 -16.81 -40.59
C ALA A 283 -0.58 -16.74 -41.31
N ALA A 284 0.35 -17.54 -40.83
CA ALA A 284 1.52 -17.89 -41.60
C ALA A 284 1.01 -18.65 -42.82
N SER A 285 0.95 -17.99 -43.96
CA SER A 285 0.74 -18.62 -45.24
C SER A 285 1.94 -18.37 -46.14
N LYS A 286 2.62 -19.48 -46.37
CA LYS A 286 3.54 -19.80 -47.46
C LYS A 286 4.76 -18.95 -47.71
#